data_947f3d850c371337f9a5c5a87db92d6a
#
_entry.id   947f3d850c371337f9a5c5a87db92d6a
#
_cell.length_a   1.000
_cell.length_b   1.000
_cell.length_c   1.000
_cell.angle_alpha   90.00
_cell.angle_beta   90.00
_cell.angle_gamma   90.00
#
_symmetry.space_group_name_H-M   'P 1'
#
loop_
_entity.id
_entity.type
_entity.pdbx_description
1 polymer ?
#
loop_
_entity_poly.entity_id
_entity_poly.type
_entity_poly.pdbx_seq_one_letter_code
_entity_poly.pdbx_strand_id
1 'polypeptide(L)'
;MNIDQMSERLQKILMDAINLAKSNQHPSVDTVDMLETIFKDDVLDGLFERIGLDKGRALQMVQQESNHIAKSSTSNINLSNEVQKSFEDAQNWASQHDETYLSVASVFLALLFNRSYISKELVRTFNLNKDACYKAELERRNGKKFDTPNSEENVEALKKYGRDLV
;
A
#
# COMPACT_ATOMS: atom_id res chain seq x y z
N MET A 1 -16.14 2.49 -4.23
CA MET A 1 -15.06 2.46 -5.23
C MET A 1 -15.21 1.26 -6.14
N ASN A 2 -15.04 1.47 -7.43
CA ASN A 2 -15.15 0.42 -8.42
C ASN A 2 -13.79 -0.30 -8.58
N ILE A 3 -13.79 -1.62 -8.43
CA ILE A 3 -12.56 -2.42 -8.54
C ILE A 3 -11.91 -2.29 -9.92
N ASP A 4 -12.71 -2.04 -10.96
CA ASP A 4 -12.20 -1.87 -12.31
C ASP A 4 -11.35 -0.61 -12.48
N GLN A 5 -11.44 0.33 -11.54
CA GLN A 5 -10.64 1.55 -11.53
C GLN A 5 -9.34 1.40 -10.75
N MET A 6 -9.07 0.22 -10.22
CA MET A 6 -7.82 -0.09 -9.52
C MET A 6 -6.81 -0.67 -10.51
N SER A 7 -5.52 -0.40 -10.28
CA SER A 7 -4.48 -1.06 -11.05
C SER A 7 -4.57 -2.58 -10.86
N GLU A 8 -4.06 -3.34 -11.82
CA GLU A 8 -4.06 -4.81 -11.72
C GLU A 8 -3.36 -5.27 -10.45
N ARG A 9 -2.24 -4.63 -10.10
CA ARG A 9 -1.48 -5.00 -8.90
C ARG A 9 -2.27 -4.68 -7.63
N LEU A 10 -2.98 -3.55 -7.61
CA LEU A 10 -3.80 -3.20 -6.45
C LEU A 10 -4.95 -4.19 -6.27
N GLN A 11 -5.58 -4.63 -7.37
CA GLN A 11 -6.63 -5.64 -7.31
C GLN A 11 -6.09 -6.93 -6.68
N LYS A 12 -4.91 -7.36 -7.09
CA LYS A 12 -4.26 -8.56 -6.53
C LYS A 12 -3.98 -8.39 -5.05
N ILE A 13 -3.42 -7.25 -4.67
CA ILE A 13 -3.09 -6.97 -3.27
C ILE A 13 -4.36 -6.94 -2.40
N LEU A 14 -5.43 -6.32 -2.90
CA LEU A 14 -6.69 -6.28 -2.16
C LEU A 14 -7.24 -7.69 -1.93
N MET A 15 -7.24 -8.54 -2.96
CA MET A 15 -7.69 -9.92 -2.82
C MET A 15 -6.84 -10.71 -1.84
N ASP A 16 -5.51 -10.53 -1.92
CA ASP A 16 -4.59 -11.19 -1.00
C ASP A 16 -4.80 -10.71 0.45
N ALA A 17 -5.08 -9.41 0.64
CA ALA A 17 -5.34 -8.86 1.96
C ALA A 17 -6.65 -9.39 2.56
N ILE A 18 -7.68 -9.54 1.73
CA ILE A 18 -8.95 -10.15 2.16
C ILE A 18 -8.72 -11.59 2.62
N ASN A 19 -7.98 -12.36 1.82
CA ASN A 19 -7.67 -13.75 2.16
C ASN A 19 -6.81 -13.84 3.44
N LEU A 20 -5.87 -12.93 3.61
CA LEU A 20 -5.04 -12.86 4.81
C LEU A 20 -5.89 -12.58 6.05
N ALA A 21 -6.80 -11.60 5.96
CA ALA A 21 -7.68 -11.26 7.06
C ALA A 21 -8.57 -12.44 7.46
N LYS A 22 -9.11 -13.16 6.46
CA LYS A 22 -9.90 -14.36 6.72
C LYS A 22 -9.08 -15.44 7.39
N SER A 23 -7.87 -15.67 6.89
CA SER A 23 -6.96 -16.69 7.44
C SER A 23 -6.60 -16.40 8.90
N ASN A 24 -6.44 -15.13 9.23
CA ASN A 24 -6.11 -14.69 10.59
C ASN A 24 -7.34 -14.48 11.45
N GLN A 25 -8.54 -14.76 10.93
CA GLN A 25 -9.82 -14.59 11.62
C GLN A 25 -10.03 -13.17 12.15
N HIS A 26 -9.59 -12.17 11.38
CA HIS A 26 -9.85 -10.77 11.70
C HIS A 26 -11.32 -10.43 11.42
N PRO A 27 -11.95 -9.56 12.22
CA PRO A 27 -13.36 -9.18 11.99
C PRO A 27 -13.56 -8.36 10.73
N SER A 28 -12.50 -7.72 10.23
CA SER A 28 -12.52 -6.92 9.00
C SER A 28 -11.13 -6.93 8.39
N VAL A 29 -11.03 -6.48 7.13
CA VAL A 29 -9.73 -6.23 6.50
C VAL A 29 -9.21 -4.92 7.10
N ASP A 30 -8.21 -5.00 7.95
CA ASP A 30 -7.68 -3.87 8.68
C ASP A 30 -6.41 -3.34 8.02
N THR A 31 -5.93 -2.20 8.53
CA THR A 31 -4.69 -1.59 8.05
C THR A 31 -3.54 -2.59 8.06
N VAL A 32 -3.41 -3.40 9.11
CA VAL A 32 -2.35 -4.41 9.19
C VAL A 32 -2.41 -5.43 8.06
N ASP A 33 -3.61 -5.85 7.66
CA ASP A 33 -3.77 -6.82 6.57
C ASP A 33 -3.33 -6.24 5.25
N MET A 34 -3.70 -5.00 4.98
CA MET A 34 -3.28 -4.30 3.77
C MET A 34 -1.78 -4.07 3.76
N LEU A 35 -1.21 -3.55 4.86
CA LEU A 35 0.22 -3.26 4.93
C LEU A 35 1.06 -4.53 4.85
N GLU A 36 0.65 -5.60 5.53
CA GLU A 36 1.39 -6.87 5.45
C GLU A 36 1.45 -7.37 4.01
N THR A 37 0.32 -7.33 3.31
CA THR A 37 0.25 -7.76 1.92
C THR A 37 1.14 -6.90 1.02
N ILE A 38 1.12 -5.58 1.23
CA ILE A 38 1.94 -4.64 0.46
C ILE A 38 3.42 -4.88 0.73
N PHE A 39 3.82 -5.10 1.98
CA PHE A 39 5.22 -5.35 2.31
C PHE A 39 5.74 -6.69 1.81
N LYS A 40 4.85 -7.65 1.56
CA LYS A 40 5.22 -8.94 0.95
C LYS A 40 5.34 -8.86 -0.56
N ASP A 41 4.91 -7.76 -1.17
CA ASP A 41 4.98 -7.53 -2.61
C ASP A 41 6.21 -6.68 -2.93
N ASP A 42 6.69 -6.76 -4.15
CA ASP A 42 7.89 -6.01 -4.57
C ASP A 42 7.58 -4.72 -5.34
N VAL A 43 6.32 -4.44 -5.60
CA VAL A 43 5.94 -3.33 -6.49
C VAL A 43 6.39 -1.96 -5.96
N LEU A 44 6.51 -1.80 -4.66
CA LEU A 44 6.90 -0.52 -4.05
C LEU A 44 8.32 -0.51 -3.48
N ASP A 45 9.15 -1.49 -3.82
CA ASP A 45 10.51 -1.56 -3.26
C ASP A 45 11.31 -0.28 -3.51
N GLY A 46 11.18 0.32 -4.68
CA GLY A 46 11.86 1.58 -4.97
C GLY A 46 11.37 2.74 -4.12
N LEU A 47 10.08 2.77 -3.81
CA LEU A 47 9.55 3.79 -2.91
C LEU A 47 10.10 3.61 -1.49
N PHE A 48 10.11 2.36 -1.01
CA PHE A 48 10.62 2.06 0.34
C PHE A 48 12.08 2.52 0.48
N GLU A 49 12.91 2.25 -0.52
CA GLU A 49 14.30 2.72 -0.52
C GLU A 49 14.37 4.25 -0.42
N ARG A 50 13.57 4.94 -1.21
CA ARG A 50 13.59 6.41 -1.27
C ARG A 50 13.19 7.06 0.04
N ILE A 51 12.26 6.47 0.78
CA ILE A 51 11.78 7.05 2.03
C ILE A 51 12.50 6.51 3.26
N GLY A 52 13.44 5.58 3.08
CA GLY A 52 14.20 5.03 4.19
C GLY A 52 13.42 4.04 5.05
N LEU A 53 12.49 3.32 4.45
CA LEU A 53 11.69 2.32 5.16
C LEU A 53 12.30 0.93 4.96
N ASP A 54 12.74 0.31 6.05
CA ASP A 54 13.22 -1.07 6.03
C ASP A 54 12.02 -2.00 5.97
N LYS A 55 11.81 -2.58 4.80
CA LYS A 55 10.66 -3.42 4.52
C LYS A 55 10.57 -4.64 5.45
N GLY A 56 11.70 -5.30 5.70
CA GLY A 56 11.73 -6.49 6.58
C GLY A 56 11.30 -6.15 8.00
N ARG A 57 11.82 -5.05 8.54
CA ARG A 57 11.46 -4.61 9.89
C ARG A 57 10.01 -4.13 9.96
N ALA A 58 9.57 -3.40 8.95
CA ALA A 58 8.19 -2.93 8.87
C ALA A 58 7.22 -4.12 8.83
N LEU A 59 7.55 -5.16 8.06
CA LEU A 59 6.75 -6.37 7.98
C LEU A 59 6.64 -7.06 9.34
N GLN A 60 7.75 -7.16 10.09
CA GLN A 60 7.74 -7.74 11.43
C GLN A 60 6.82 -6.94 12.37
N MET A 61 6.90 -5.62 12.34
CA MET A 61 6.06 -4.75 13.17
C MET A 61 4.57 -4.97 12.88
N VAL A 62 4.23 -5.05 11.59
CA VAL A 62 2.84 -5.24 11.15
C VAL A 62 2.33 -6.62 11.59
N GLN A 63 3.15 -7.66 11.44
CA GLN A 63 2.77 -9.01 11.84
C GLN A 63 2.56 -9.12 13.36
N GLN A 64 3.38 -8.45 14.15
CA GLN A 64 3.20 -8.42 15.60
C GLN A 64 1.89 -7.75 15.98
N GLU A 65 1.58 -6.62 15.34
CA GLU A 65 0.32 -5.92 15.61
C GLU A 65 -0.88 -6.75 15.17
N SER A 66 -0.76 -7.45 14.05
CA SER A 66 -1.82 -8.35 13.55
C SER A 66 -2.19 -9.40 14.59
N ASN A 67 -1.21 -9.90 15.34
CA ASN A 67 -1.44 -10.92 16.38
C ASN A 67 -2.21 -10.37 17.57
N HIS A 68 -2.29 -9.05 17.75
CA HIS A 68 -3.04 -8.42 18.83
C HIS A 68 -4.51 -8.19 18.51
N ILE A 69 -4.92 -8.40 17.27
CA ILE A 69 -6.32 -8.22 16.87
C ILE A 69 -7.14 -9.40 17.37
N ALA A 70 -8.25 -9.11 18.06
CA ALA A 70 -9.16 -10.13 18.59
C ALA A 70 -9.77 -10.93 17.42
N LYS A 71 -9.72 -12.26 17.54
CA LYS A 71 -10.26 -13.13 16.49
C LYS A 71 -11.79 -13.14 16.51
N SER A 72 -12.37 -13.24 15.33
CA SER A 72 -13.81 -13.29 15.16
C SER A 72 -14.14 -14.24 14.02
N SER A 73 -15.22 -14.99 14.18
CA SER A 73 -15.73 -15.86 13.11
C SER A 73 -16.80 -15.08 12.36
N THR A 74 -16.44 -14.52 11.21
CA THR A 74 -17.41 -13.88 10.33
C THR A 74 -17.29 -14.45 8.93
N SER A 75 -18.44 -14.73 8.30
CA SER A 75 -18.50 -15.24 6.94
C SER A 75 -18.36 -14.13 5.91
N ASN A 76 -18.77 -12.92 6.27
CA ASN A 76 -18.70 -11.74 5.39
C ASN A 76 -17.71 -10.74 5.97
N ILE A 77 -16.55 -10.66 5.34
CA ILE A 77 -15.52 -9.73 5.79
C ILE A 77 -15.57 -8.47 4.92
N ASN A 78 -15.62 -7.31 5.58
CA ASN A 78 -15.61 -6.01 4.93
C ASN A 78 -14.32 -5.27 5.26
N LEU A 79 -14.04 -4.21 4.50
CA LEU A 79 -12.93 -3.33 4.83
C LEU A 79 -13.25 -2.56 6.11
N SER A 80 -12.26 -2.39 6.99
CA SER A 80 -12.44 -1.56 8.18
C SER A 80 -12.69 -0.10 7.79
N ASN A 81 -13.23 0.69 8.71
CA ASN A 81 -13.46 2.12 8.46
C ASN A 81 -12.18 2.85 8.11
N GLU A 82 -11.07 2.53 8.78
CA GLU A 82 -9.78 3.15 8.49
C GLU A 82 -9.28 2.80 7.09
N VAL A 83 -9.45 1.56 6.67
CA VAL A 83 -9.07 1.13 5.32
C VAL A 83 -9.94 1.81 4.27
N GLN A 84 -11.26 1.87 4.49
CA GLN A 84 -12.17 2.56 3.58
C GLN A 84 -11.78 4.02 3.40
N LYS A 85 -11.50 4.71 4.51
CA LYS A 85 -11.08 6.11 4.46
C LYS A 85 -9.75 6.28 3.73
N SER A 86 -8.83 5.35 3.93
CA SER A 86 -7.55 5.38 3.23
C SER A 86 -7.73 5.25 1.71
N PHE A 87 -8.66 4.40 1.26
CA PHE A 87 -8.98 4.30 -0.16
C PHE A 87 -9.58 5.61 -0.67
N GLU A 88 -10.46 6.25 0.09
CA GLU A 88 -11.03 7.55 -0.27
C GLU A 88 -9.95 8.63 -0.40
N ASP A 89 -9.06 8.71 0.58
CA ASP A 89 -7.95 9.66 0.57
C ASP A 89 -7.03 9.42 -0.63
N ALA A 90 -6.73 8.14 -0.91
CA ALA A 90 -5.91 7.77 -2.05
C ALA A 90 -6.56 8.20 -3.37
N GLN A 91 -7.86 8.01 -3.48
CA GLN A 91 -8.59 8.37 -4.69
C GLN A 91 -8.62 9.89 -4.90
N ASN A 92 -8.77 10.66 -3.82
CA ASN A 92 -8.73 12.12 -3.89
C ASN A 92 -7.36 12.61 -4.36
N TRP A 93 -6.30 12.03 -3.82
CA TRP A 93 -4.95 12.37 -4.25
C TRP A 93 -4.70 11.96 -5.71
N ALA A 94 -5.16 10.77 -6.08
CA ALA A 94 -4.99 10.24 -7.44
C ALA A 94 -5.64 11.14 -8.48
N SER A 95 -6.82 11.67 -8.20
CA SER A 95 -7.54 12.54 -9.12
C SER A 95 -6.80 13.86 -9.40
N GLN A 96 -5.90 14.24 -8.50
CA GLN A 96 -5.09 15.45 -8.63
C GLN A 96 -3.75 15.21 -9.34
N HIS A 97 -3.40 13.96 -9.62
CA HIS A 97 -2.07 13.57 -10.09
C HIS A 97 -2.09 12.65 -11.31
N ASP A 98 -3.03 12.87 -12.22
CA ASP A 98 -3.12 12.15 -13.49
C ASP A 98 -3.18 10.63 -13.34
N GLU A 99 -3.85 10.15 -12.32
CA GLU A 99 -3.97 8.72 -12.03
C GLU A 99 -5.38 8.25 -12.38
N THR A 100 -5.54 7.64 -13.55
CA THR A 100 -6.83 7.08 -13.98
C THR A 100 -7.12 5.76 -13.25
N TYR A 101 -6.09 4.93 -13.07
CA TYR A 101 -6.18 3.67 -12.34
C TYR A 101 -5.49 3.83 -11.00
N LEU A 102 -6.24 3.65 -9.92
CA LEU A 102 -5.72 3.82 -8.57
C LEU A 102 -4.57 2.86 -8.30
N SER A 103 -3.46 3.38 -7.85
CA SER A 103 -2.21 2.63 -7.68
C SER A 103 -2.05 2.08 -6.27
N VAL A 104 -1.20 1.07 -6.13
CA VAL A 104 -0.78 0.56 -4.83
C VAL A 104 -0.08 1.66 -4.02
N ALA A 105 0.75 2.46 -4.69
CA ALA A 105 1.49 3.53 -4.02
C ALA A 105 0.56 4.55 -3.36
N SER A 106 -0.50 4.97 -4.07
CA SER A 106 -1.47 5.93 -3.53
C SER A 106 -2.18 5.37 -2.31
N VAL A 107 -2.60 4.11 -2.38
CA VAL A 107 -3.26 3.43 -1.25
C VAL A 107 -2.28 3.22 -0.10
N PHE A 108 -1.05 2.80 -0.39
CA PHE A 108 -0.03 2.60 0.63
C PHE A 108 0.23 3.88 1.42
N LEU A 109 0.42 5.00 0.74
CA LEU A 109 0.69 6.27 1.41
C LEU A 109 -0.49 6.73 2.26
N ALA A 110 -1.71 6.53 1.76
CA ALA A 110 -2.90 6.85 2.56
C ALA A 110 -3.00 5.96 3.80
N LEU A 111 -2.68 4.67 3.68
CA LEU A 111 -2.65 3.76 4.82
C LEU A 111 -1.56 4.14 5.82
N LEU A 112 -0.38 4.48 5.32
CA LEU A 112 0.77 4.81 6.16
C LEU A 112 0.51 6.03 7.06
N PHE A 113 -0.29 6.97 6.58
CA PHE A 113 -0.60 8.20 7.31
C PHE A 113 -2.04 8.25 7.82
N ASN A 114 -2.69 7.10 7.96
CA ASN A 114 -4.02 7.04 8.55
C ASN A 114 -3.94 7.06 10.09
N ARG A 115 -5.07 6.91 10.76
CA ARG A 115 -5.16 7.04 12.22
C ARG A 115 -4.85 5.75 12.98
N SER A 116 -4.52 4.67 12.29
CA SER A 116 -4.28 3.40 12.97
C SER A 116 -2.99 3.44 13.79
N TYR A 117 -2.99 2.67 14.86
CA TYR A 117 -1.82 2.59 15.75
C TYR A 117 -0.57 2.14 15.01
N ILE A 118 -0.70 1.11 14.17
CA ILE A 118 0.47 0.56 13.46
C ILE A 118 1.08 1.60 12.50
N SER A 119 0.24 2.38 11.83
CA SER A 119 0.72 3.42 10.92
C SER A 119 1.51 4.48 11.66
N LYS A 120 1.01 4.92 12.83
CA LYS A 120 1.73 5.88 13.66
C LYS A 120 3.07 5.32 14.13
N GLU A 121 3.11 4.04 14.49
CA GLU A 121 4.36 3.40 14.92
C GLU A 121 5.36 3.27 13.79
N LEU A 122 4.92 2.96 12.57
CA LEU A 122 5.79 2.93 11.41
C LEU A 122 6.39 4.31 11.12
N VAL A 123 5.54 5.33 11.12
CA VAL A 123 5.97 6.72 10.89
C VAL A 123 7.04 7.12 11.92
N ARG A 124 6.79 6.80 13.17
CA ARG A 124 7.72 7.12 14.27
C ARG A 124 9.03 6.35 14.15
N THR A 125 8.93 5.04 13.93
CA THR A 125 10.12 4.16 13.90
C THR A 125 11.08 4.54 12.77
N PHE A 126 10.54 4.84 11.60
CA PHE A 126 11.36 5.17 10.42
C PHE A 126 11.48 6.67 10.18
N ASN A 127 10.97 7.49 11.11
CA ASN A 127 11.04 8.95 11.03
C ASN A 127 10.53 9.47 9.68
N LEU A 128 9.33 9.03 9.31
CA LEU A 128 8.74 9.36 8.01
C LEU A 128 8.03 10.71 8.04
N ASN A 129 8.15 11.47 6.96
CA ASN A 129 7.45 12.73 6.77
C ASN A 129 6.47 12.58 5.62
N LYS A 130 5.22 12.97 5.85
CA LYS A 130 4.15 12.77 4.86
C LYS A 130 4.48 13.45 3.53
N ASP A 131 4.82 14.73 3.56
CA ASP A 131 5.10 15.48 2.33
C ASP A 131 6.30 14.90 1.59
N ALA A 132 7.34 14.51 2.32
CA ALA A 132 8.52 13.91 1.75
C ALA A 132 8.22 12.56 1.09
N CYS A 133 7.34 11.75 1.69
CA CYS A 133 6.96 10.46 1.13
C CYS A 133 6.16 10.63 -0.17
N TYR A 134 5.22 11.57 -0.20
CA TYR A 134 4.45 11.84 -1.41
C TYR A 134 5.35 12.39 -2.52
N LYS A 135 6.30 13.27 -2.17
CA LYS A 135 7.27 13.79 -3.11
C LYS A 135 8.14 12.67 -3.68
N ALA A 136 8.59 11.76 -2.82
CA ALA A 136 9.39 10.61 -3.25
C ALA A 136 8.64 9.74 -4.26
N GLU A 137 7.32 9.57 -4.05
CA GLU A 137 6.51 8.80 -5.00
C GLU A 137 6.41 9.50 -6.36
N LEU A 138 6.20 10.81 -6.37
CA LEU A 138 6.13 11.56 -7.63
C LEU A 138 7.47 11.50 -8.37
N GLU A 139 8.58 11.59 -7.65
CA GLU A 139 9.91 11.44 -8.24
C GLU A 139 10.14 10.03 -8.79
N ARG A 140 9.66 9.02 -8.07
CA ARG A 140 9.78 7.62 -8.51
C ARG A 140 9.04 7.38 -9.82
N ARG A 141 7.89 8.01 -10.00
CA ARG A 141 7.09 7.91 -11.23
C ARG A 141 7.78 8.56 -12.42
N ASN A 142 8.60 9.57 -12.18
CA ASN A 142 9.34 10.29 -13.20
C ASN A 142 8.45 10.71 -14.38
N GLY A 143 7.28 11.30 -14.08
CA GLY A 143 6.35 11.79 -15.08
C GLY A 143 5.44 10.75 -15.71
N LYS A 144 5.57 9.48 -15.32
CA LYS A 144 4.67 8.44 -15.85
C LYS A 144 3.25 8.63 -15.32
N LYS A 145 2.29 8.43 -16.20
CA LYS A 145 0.87 8.50 -15.86
C LYS A 145 0.33 7.09 -15.65
N PHE A 146 -0.60 6.96 -14.71
CA PHE A 146 -1.26 5.69 -14.45
C PHE A 146 -2.60 5.65 -15.19
N ASP A 147 -2.52 5.56 -16.50
CA ASP A 147 -3.66 5.61 -17.41
C ASP A 147 -4.05 4.26 -18.01
N THR A 148 -3.32 3.20 -17.68
CA THR A 148 -3.67 1.81 -18.04
C THR A 148 -3.64 0.94 -16.79
N PRO A 149 -4.35 -0.21 -16.80
CA PRO A 149 -4.41 -1.07 -15.61
C PRO A 149 -3.04 -1.58 -15.13
N ASN A 150 -2.07 -1.73 -16.01
CA ASN A 150 -0.75 -2.25 -15.67
C ASN A 150 0.35 -1.19 -15.66
N SER A 151 0.00 0.10 -15.71
CA SER A 151 0.98 1.20 -15.72
C SER A 151 1.92 1.14 -14.52
N GLU A 152 1.39 0.78 -13.35
CA GLU A 152 2.15 0.77 -12.11
C GLU A 152 3.31 -0.23 -12.14
N GLU A 153 3.14 -1.35 -12.79
CA GLU A 153 4.16 -2.38 -12.86
C GLU A 153 5.38 -1.95 -13.67
N ASN A 154 5.22 -0.97 -14.55
CA ASN A 154 6.28 -0.49 -15.43
C ASN A 154 7.13 0.61 -14.80
N VAL A 155 6.79 1.10 -13.61
CA VAL A 155 7.45 2.26 -13.01
C VAL A 155 8.94 2.00 -12.75
N GLU A 156 9.30 0.79 -12.34
CA GLU A 156 10.68 0.43 -12.02
C GLU A 156 11.32 -0.54 -12.99
N ALA A 157 10.59 -0.96 -14.03
CA ALA A 157 11.07 -1.94 -14.98
C ALA A 157 12.36 -1.47 -15.67
N LEU A 158 12.40 -0.21 -16.08
CA LEU A 158 13.56 0.35 -16.77
C LEU A 158 14.79 0.38 -15.87
N LYS A 159 14.59 0.64 -14.59
CA LYS A 159 15.69 0.64 -13.62
C LYS A 159 16.30 -0.74 -13.44
N LYS A 160 15.48 -1.79 -13.40
CA LYS A 160 15.94 -3.18 -13.29
C LYS A 160 16.76 -3.61 -14.50
N TYR A 161 16.28 -3.30 -15.68
CA TYR A 161 16.95 -3.68 -16.91
C TYR A 161 18.16 -2.81 -17.23
N GLY A 162 18.14 -1.55 -16.82
CA GLY A 162 19.27 -0.64 -17.02
C GLY A 162 20.54 -1.08 -16.30
N ARG A 163 20.44 -1.85 -15.22
CA ARG A 163 21.57 -2.40 -14.50
C ARG A 163 22.29 -3.46 -15.29
N ASP A 164 21.56 -4.24 -16.08
CA ASP A 164 22.12 -5.36 -16.84
C ASP A 164 22.82 -4.92 -18.12
N LEU A 165 22.60 -3.68 -18.52
CA LEU A 165 23.22 -3.12 -19.73
C LEU A 165 24.58 -2.50 -19.48
N VAL A 166 25.01 -2.43 -18.25
CA VAL A 166 26.30 -1.92 -17.83
C VAL A 166 27.28 -3.06 -17.55
#